data_53702c35a1653dba5356927dd8bc7066
#
_entry.id   53702c35a1653dba5356927dd8bc7066
#
_cell.length_a   1.000
_cell.length_b   1.000
_cell.length_c   1.000
_cell.angle_alpha   90.00
_cell.angle_beta   90.00
_cell.angle_gamma   90.00
#
_symmetry.space_group_name_H-M   'P 1'
#
loop_
_entity.id
_entity.type
_entity.pdbx_description
1 polymer ?
#
loop_
_entity_poly.entity_id
_entity_poly.type
_entity_poly.pdbx_seq_one_letter_code
_entity_poly.pdbx_strand_id
1 'polypeptide(L)'
;MLQTLKELEKNGIPGEILTTNYLNFSEPKALEKLHGLSNITLKMYDVEKAAEGFHTKGYIFKKEEIYRIIIGSSNMTSAALTSNREWNTKVVSTEQGEVAKQIVEEYNELWNSRYALSFDNFYEEYKERYQIIKRQREIAKSEEIPSIEKYRLKPNAMQVGFITNLRKILEKGEDRALLISATGTGKTYASAFAMRELGFKRVLFLVHRGQLARQTKKSYEKIFDKSVSMGLVGAGYSDYDRDYVFATVQTLNRDEHLRKYAPDDFDCIILDEAHHSSANTYQKVMNYFTPKLWLGMTATPDKRDDDIDGKNIYQIFNYQIAYEIRLQQAMEENMLCPFHYFGITDVSLLGDKEIKSKKLTESSFNQLVGDERVKHIIEQANYFGHSGDRVKGLIFCSRIDESANYRISLIRRLILRQADFSVQLH
;
A
#
# COMPACT_ATOMS: atom_id res chain seq x y z
N MET A 1 13.11 26.32 19.85
CA MET A 1 13.90 25.07 19.75
C MET A 1 15.23 25.26 19.01
N LEU A 2 15.28 25.73 17.76
CA LEU A 2 16.57 25.95 17.06
C LEU A 2 17.52 26.85 17.84
N GLN A 3 16.98 27.88 18.51
CA GLN A 3 17.77 28.78 19.37
C GLN A 3 18.37 28.05 20.57
N THR A 4 17.58 27.17 21.21
CA THR A 4 18.07 26.32 22.31
C THR A 4 19.16 25.34 21.85
N LEU A 5 19.00 24.75 20.66
CA LEU A 5 20.04 23.88 20.09
C LEU A 5 21.33 24.63 19.77
N LYS A 6 21.23 25.91 19.32
CA LYS A 6 22.38 26.78 19.13
C LYS A 6 23.05 27.17 20.46
N GLU A 7 22.29 27.28 21.53
CA GLU A 7 22.85 27.52 22.87
C GLU A 7 23.62 26.29 23.37
N LEU A 8 23.10 25.08 23.09
CA LEU A 8 23.81 23.81 23.35
C LEU A 8 25.09 23.71 22.52
N GLU A 9 25.05 24.15 21.25
CA GLU A 9 26.23 24.20 20.38
C GLU A 9 27.31 25.11 20.98
N LYS A 10 26.97 26.32 21.39
CA LYS A 10 27.90 27.24 22.04
C LYS A 10 28.55 26.66 23.31
N ASN A 11 27.82 25.83 24.01
CA ASN A 11 28.29 25.14 25.23
C ASN A 11 29.00 23.79 24.95
N GLY A 12 29.21 23.44 23.69
CA GLY A 12 29.87 22.19 23.27
C GLY A 12 29.13 20.91 23.66
N ILE A 13 27.81 21.00 23.86
CA ILE A 13 26.98 19.84 24.26
C ILE A 13 26.58 19.07 23.01
N PRO A 14 27.03 17.81 22.82
CA PRO A 14 26.68 17.02 21.66
C PRO A 14 25.23 16.55 21.72
N GLY A 15 24.65 16.31 20.54
CA GLY A 15 23.31 15.76 20.41
C GLY A 15 23.15 14.92 19.15
N GLU A 16 22.23 13.99 19.21
CA GLU A 16 21.86 13.11 18.11
C GLU A 16 20.37 13.29 17.81
N ILE A 17 20.04 13.34 16.54
CA ILE A 17 18.65 13.42 16.09
C ILE A 17 18.42 12.30 15.08
N LEU A 18 17.52 11.38 15.43
CA LEU A 18 17.02 10.39 14.51
C LEU A 18 15.60 10.77 14.08
N THR A 19 15.44 11.04 12.81
CA THR A 19 14.13 11.30 12.19
C THR A 19 13.77 10.17 11.22
N THR A 20 12.63 10.25 10.57
CA THR A 20 12.15 9.22 9.64
C THR A 20 11.61 9.88 8.36
N ASN A 21 11.70 9.14 7.25
CA ASN A 21 11.06 9.51 5.99
C ASN A 21 9.55 9.23 5.98
N TYR A 22 8.99 8.74 7.10
CA TYR A 22 7.57 8.46 7.24
C TYR A 22 6.72 9.66 6.88
N LEU A 23 5.80 9.50 5.91
CA LEU A 23 4.87 10.52 5.41
C LEU A 23 5.51 11.86 4.98
N ASN A 24 6.83 11.95 4.91
CA ASN A 24 7.57 13.16 4.51
C ASN A 24 7.14 14.42 5.31
N PHE A 25 7.00 14.30 6.63
CA PHE A 25 6.61 15.42 7.50
C PHE A 25 7.74 16.39 7.82
N SER A 26 9.00 15.92 7.72
CA SER A 26 10.15 16.75 8.07
C SER A 26 10.46 17.75 6.96
N GLU A 27 10.41 19.05 7.24
CA GLU A 27 10.74 20.08 6.24
C GLU A 27 12.24 20.05 5.89
N PRO A 28 12.64 19.93 4.59
CA PRO A 28 14.04 19.85 4.20
C PRO A 28 14.90 21.01 4.74
N LYS A 29 14.36 22.25 4.71
CA LYS A 29 15.05 23.42 5.29
C LYS A 29 15.28 23.30 6.80
N ALA A 30 14.41 22.60 7.53
CA ALA A 30 14.61 22.34 8.94
C ALA A 30 15.73 21.32 9.16
N LEU A 31 15.80 20.28 8.32
CA LEU A 31 16.87 19.27 8.33
C LEU A 31 18.22 19.91 8.00
N GLU A 32 18.30 20.80 6.99
CA GLU A 32 19.53 21.56 6.69
C GLU A 32 20.00 22.38 7.88
N LYS A 33 19.09 23.09 8.55
CA LYS A 33 19.42 23.91 9.71
C LYS A 33 19.90 23.07 10.91
N LEU A 34 19.36 21.88 11.08
CA LEU A 34 19.80 20.94 12.12
C LEU A 34 21.18 20.35 11.80
N HIS A 35 21.37 19.95 10.56
CA HIS A 35 22.68 19.44 10.09
C HIS A 35 23.78 20.51 10.15
N GLY A 36 23.42 21.78 9.95
CA GLY A 36 24.36 22.90 10.05
C GLY A 36 24.86 23.22 11.47
N LEU A 37 24.35 22.53 12.49
CA LEU A 37 24.84 22.66 13.87
C LEU A 37 26.01 21.68 14.09
N SER A 38 27.18 22.20 14.47
CA SER A 38 28.41 21.42 14.59
C SER A 38 28.39 20.36 15.69
N ASN A 39 27.49 20.52 16.66
CA ASN A 39 27.29 19.62 17.79
C ASN A 39 26.20 18.57 17.59
N ILE A 40 25.45 18.63 16.47
CA ILE A 40 24.32 17.74 16.21
C ILE A 40 24.67 16.76 15.09
N THR A 41 24.51 15.47 15.36
CA THR A 41 24.52 14.44 14.34
C THR A 41 23.08 14.12 13.94
N LEU A 42 22.78 14.24 12.65
CA LEU A 42 21.44 13.99 12.11
C LEU A 42 21.42 12.72 11.25
N LYS A 43 20.55 11.80 11.56
CA LYS A 43 20.26 10.63 10.74
C LYS A 43 18.77 10.53 10.41
N MET A 44 18.45 9.88 9.31
CA MET A 44 17.09 9.54 8.91
C MET A 44 16.94 8.01 8.83
N TYR A 45 15.98 7.49 9.56
CA TYR A 45 15.62 6.09 9.49
C TYR A 45 14.69 5.87 8.30
N ASP A 46 15.11 5.03 7.35
CA ASP A 46 14.36 4.70 6.15
C ASP A 46 13.36 3.58 6.45
N VAL A 47 12.15 3.95 6.87
CA VAL A 47 11.08 3.00 7.22
C VAL A 47 10.61 2.19 6.01
N GLU A 48 10.82 2.70 4.79
CA GLU A 48 10.41 2.02 3.57
C GLU A 48 11.33 0.83 3.25
N LYS A 49 12.63 0.97 3.55
CA LYS A 49 13.60 -0.12 3.37
C LYS A 49 13.69 -1.06 4.57
N ALA A 50 13.34 -0.56 5.75
CA ALA A 50 13.43 -1.34 6.99
C ALA A 50 12.32 -2.38 7.13
N ALA A 51 11.18 -2.19 6.45
CA ALA A 51 9.95 -2.96 6.64
C ALA A 51 9.41 -2.94 8.09
N GLU A 52 9.91 -2.02 8.91
CA GLU A 52 9.51 -1.81 10.31
C GLU A 52 9.08 -0.35 10.51
N GLY A 53 7.95 -0.15 11.18
CA GLY A 53 7.44 1.19 11.48
C GLY A 53 8.29 1.88 12.55
N PHE A 54 8.78 3.10 12.26
CA PHE A 54 9.39 3.98 13.26
C PHE A 54 8.48 5.19 13.51
N HIS A 55 7.73 5.14 14.59
CA HIS A 55 6.78 6.21 14.96
C HIS A 55 6.95 6.70 16.41
N THR A 56 8.06 6.35 17.04
CA THR A 56 8.39 6.73 18.41
C THR A 56 8.73 8.23 18.49
N LYS A 57 8.22 8.91 19.51
CA LYS A 57 8.55 10.28 19.83
C LYS A 57 9.14 10.30 21.23
N GLY A 58 10.44 10.46 21.30
CA GLY A 58 11.20 10.43 22.54
C GLY A 58 12.28 11.49 22.57
N TYR A 59 12.55 12.00 23.77
CA TYR A 59 13.62 12.91 24.05
C TYR A 59 14.43 12.33 25.22
N ILE A 60 15.70 12.08 25.00
CA ILE A 60 16.61 11.50 25.97
C ILE A 60 17.67 12.54 26.36
N PHE A 61 17.71 12.90 27.61
CA PHE A 61 18.70 13.82 28.18
C PHE A 61 19.54 13.08 29.21
N LYS A 62 20.85 13.10 29.05
CA LYS A 62 21.80 12.54 30.01
C LYS A 62 22.59 13.64 30.68
N LYS A 63 22.65 13.60 32.00
CA LYS A 63 23.57 14.44 32.80
C LYS A 63 24.16 13.55 33.89
N GLU A 64 25.50 13.37 33.84
CA GLU A 64 26.18 12.46 34.72
C GLU A 64 25.61 11.02 34.62
N GLU A 65 25.16 10.42 35.70
CA GLU A 65 24.54 9.10 35.75
C GLU A 65 22.99 9.15 35.61
N ILE A 66 22.41 10.32 35.41
CA ILE A 66 20.94 10.51 35.41
C ILE A 66 20.43 10.73 33.99
N TYR A 67 19.49 9.89 33.61
CA TYR A 67 18.67 10.06 32.41
C TYR A 67 17.34 10.75 32.75
N ARG A 68 16.95 11.70 31.91
CA ARG A 68 15.60 12.28 31.85
C ARG A 68 15.04 11.97 30.47
N ILE A 69 14.04 11.12 30.44
CA ILE A 69 13.45 10.62 29.19
C ILE A 69 12.01 11.10 29.12
N ILE A 70 11.62 11.71 28.00
CA ILE A 70 10.25 12.12 27.73
C ILE A 70 9.76 11.30 26.53
N ILE A 71 8.70 10.55 26.73
CA ILE A 71 8.06 9.74 25.68
C ILE A 71 6.58 10.12 25.62
N GLY A 72 6.05 10.27 24.41
CA GLY A 72 4.63 10.59 24.25
C GLY A 72 4.21 10.83 22.81
N SER A 73 3.16 11.61 22.64
CA SER A 73 2.60 11.94 21.34
C SER A 73 3.24 13.14 20.66
N SER A 74 4.05 13.91 21.38
CA SER A 74 4.60 15.20 20.92
C SER A 74 5.68 15.05 19.86
N ASN A 75 5.36 15.42 18.62
CA ASN A 75 6.36 15.61 17.57
C ASN A 75 7.21 16.87 17.83
N MET A 76 8.39 16.94 17.19
CA MET A 76 9.28 18.11 17.25
C MET A 76 8.75 19.25 16.35
N THR A 77 7.50 19.64 16.53
CA THR A 77 6.84 20.73 15.81
C THR A 77 6.44 21.86 16.75
N SER A 78 6.32 23.08 16.22
CA SER A 78 5.88 24.21 17.04
C SER A 78 4.51 23.97 17.66
N ALA A 79 3.55 23.46 16.90
CA ALA A 79 2.20 23.19 17.37
C ALA A 79 2.18 22.12 18.48
N ALA A 80 2.88 21.00 18.33
CA ALA A 80 2.95 19.96 19.34
C ALA A 80 3.63 20.40 20.64
N LEU A 81 4.58 21.36 20.55
CA LEU A 81 5.33 21.84 21.71
C LEU A 81 4.67 23.05 22.40
N THR A 82 3.71 23.73 21.76
CA THR A 82 3.15 24.99 22.30
C THR A 82 1.64 25.05 22.39
N SER A 83 0.90 24.46 21.46
CA SER A 83 -0.55 24.68 21.32
C SER A 83 -1.39 23.41 21.33
N ASN A 84 -0.86 22.28 20.92
CA ASN A 84 -1.61 21.03 20.92
C ASN A 84 -1.73 20.44 22.34
N ARG A 85 -2.80 19.69 22.56
CA ARG A 85 -2.91 18.85 23.77
C ARG A 85 -2.19 17.53 23.50
N GLU A 86 -1.05 17.35 24.15
CA GLU A 86 -0.18 16.19 23.98
C GLU A 86 -0.02 15.46 25.32
N TRP A 87 0.03 14.14 25.24
CA TRP A 87 0.30 13.30 26.42
C TRP A 87 1.76 12.85 26.39
N ASN A 88 2.52 13.29 27.39
CA ASN A 88 3.93 12.92 27.55
C ASN A 88 4.20 12.38 28.94
N THR A 89 4.92 11.29 29.03
CA THR A 89 5.42 10.72 30.26
C THR A 89 6.88 11.08 30.42
N LYS A 90 7.25 11.62 31.60
CA LYS A 90 8.63 11.91 31.96
C LYS A 90 9.12 10.84 32.92
N VAL A 91 10.18 10.14 32.53
CA VAL A 91 10.89 9.19 33.34
C VAL A 91 12.20 9.81 33.78
N VAL A 92 12.54 9.67 35.07
CA VAL A 92 13.87 10.02 35.61
C VAL A 92 14.45 8.72 36.18
N SER A 93 15.60 8.33 35.72
CA SER A 93 16.24 7.07 36.07
C SER A 93 17.76 7.22 36.08
N THR A 94 18.43 6.35 36.80
CA THR A 94 19.87 6.20 36.69
C THR A 94 20.23 5.36 35.46
N GLU A 95 21.48 5.37 35.05
CA GLU A 95 22.01 4.54 33.96
C GLU A 95 21.76 3.04 34.17
N GLN A 96 21.70 2.61 35.44
CA GLN A 96 21.43 1.21 35.81
C GLN A 96 19.93 0.89 35.90
N GLY A 97 19.05 1.89 35.77
CA GLY A 97 17.62 1.69 35.84
C GLY A 97 17.09 0.96 34.58
N GLU A 98 16.36 -0.13 34.77
CA GLU A 98 15.90 -1.03 33.71
C GLU A 98 15.18 -0.30 32.55
N VAL A 99 14.27 0.62 32.89
CA VAL A 99 13.52 1.39 31.88
C VAL A 99 14.41 2.30 31.04
N ALA A 100 15.36 3.01 31.68
CA ALA A 100 16.29 3.84 30.93
C ALA A 100 17.22 3.02 30.05
N LYS A 101 17.69 1.88 30.57
CA LYS A 101 18.54 0.95 29.84
C LYS A 101 17.84 0.42 28.58
N GLN A 102 16.62 -0.10 28.71
CA GLN A 102 15.86 -0.60 27.57
C GLN A 102 15.62 0.46 26.49
N ILE A 103 15.22 1.67 26.89
CA ILE A 103 14.95 2.78 25.94
C ILE A 103 16.25 3.21 25.22
N VAL A 104 17.37 3.29 25.93
CA VAL A 104 18.66 3.66 25.35
C VAL A 104 19.19 2.56 24.44
N GLU A 105 19.03 1.29 24.81
CA GLU A 105 19.37 0.15 23.96
C GLU A 105 18.58 0.16 22.66
N GLU A 106 17.25 0.31 22.72
CA GLU A 106 16.38 0.40 21.54
C GLU A 106 16.77 1.60 20.65
N TYR A 107 17.02 2.76 21.24
CA TYR A 107 17.51 3.91 20.49
C TYR A 107 18.85 3.62 19.78
N ASN A 108 19.79 3.00 20.46
CA ASN A 108 21.10 2.65 19.91
C ASN A 108 20.98 1.63 18.78
N GLU A 109 20.09 0.67 18.89
CA GLU A 109 19.80 -0.30 17.81
C GLU A 109 19.30 0.41 16.57
N LEU A 110 18.30 1.31 16.72
CA LEU A 110 17.79 2.10 15.62
C LEU A 110 18.87 3.01 15.02
N TRP A 111 19.64 3.70 15.86
CA TRP A 111 20.71 4.61 15.46
C TRP A 111 21.84 3.95 14.67
N ASN A 112 22.20 2.73 15.05
CA ASN A 112 23.26 1.95 14.42
C ASN A 112 22.75 1.01 13.33
N SER A 113 21.46 1.00 13.08
CA SER A 113 20.85 0.20 12.01
C SER A 113 21.38 0.64 10.64
N ARG A 114 21.51 -0.32 9.72
CA ARG A 114 21.81 -0.05 8.30
C ARG A 114 20.79 0.85 7.60
N TYR A 115 19.61 1.01 8.19
CA TYR A 115 18.53 1.84 7.70
C TYR A 115 18.58 3.28 8.24
N ALA A 116 19.44 3.57 9.22
CA ALA A 116 19.69 4.91 9.75
C ALA A 116 20.74 5.63 8.90
N LEU A 117 20.29 6.29 7.85
CA LEU A 117 21.14 6.94 6.85
C LEU A 117 21.67 8.28 7.38
N SER A 118 22.95 8.58 7.10
CA SER A 118 23.54 9.90 7.36
C SER A 118 22.93 10.96 6.45
N PHE A 119 23.02 12.24 6.83
CA PHE A 119 22.47 13.37 6.08
C PHE A 119 22.84 13.33 4.60
N ASP A 120 24.10 13.15 4.27
CA ASP A 120 24.59 13.14 2.88
C ASP A 120 24.00 11.99 2.06
N ASN A 121 23.62 10.90 2.70
CA ASN A 121 23.09 9.71 2.03
C ASN A 121 21.58 9.75 1.79
N PHE A 122 20.83 10.59 2.52
CA PHE A 122 19.37 10.64 2.38
C PHE A 122 18.84 11.97 1.83
N TYR A 123 19.57 13.08 2.02
CA TYR A 123 19.00 14.43 1.95
C TYR A 123 18.48 14.79 0.56
N GLU A 124 19.26 14.58 -0.50
CA GLU A 124 18.85 14.98 -1.85
C GLU A 124 17.62 14.15 -2.32
N GLU A 125 17.61 12.86 -2.07
CA GLU A 125 16.48 12.00 -2.38
C GLU A 125 15.21 12.42 -1.62
N TYR A 126 15.36 12.69 -0.33
CA TYR A 126 14.27 13.15 0.51
C TYR A 126 13.73 14.52 0.08
N LYS A 127 14.61 15.45 -0.27
CA LYS A 127 14.28 16.80 -0.73
C LYS A 127 13.50 16.78 -2.04
N GLU A 128 13.93 16.01 -3.02
CA GLU A 128 13.19 15.83 -4.28
C GLU A 128 11.78 15.30 -4.02
N ARG A 129 11.69 14.26 -3.22
CA ARG A 129 10.41 13.65 -2.84
C ARG A 129 9.50 14.65 -2.12
N TYR A 130 10.04 15.42 -1.18
CA TYR A 130 9.32 16.46 -0.47
C TYR A 130 8.82 17.55 -1.42
N GLN A 131 9.65 17.99 -2.38
CA GLN A 131 9.27 19.02 -3.36
C GLN A 131 8.13 18.55 -4.26
N ILE A 132 8.13 17.31 -4.69
CA ILE A 132 7.02 16.73 -5.47
C ILE A 132 5.71 16.82 -4.67
N ILE A 133 5.74 16.38 -3.41
CA ILE A 133 4.57 16.43 -2.52
C ILE A 133 4.12 17.88 -2.27
N LYS A 134 5.07 18.78 -2.03
CA LYS A 134 4.79 20.21 -1.78
C LYS A 134 4.17 20.85 -3.00
N ARG A 135 4.75 20.66 -4.20
CA ARG A 135 4.22 21.20 -5.46
C ARG A 135 2.79 20.72 -5.72
N GLN A 136 2.51 19.45 -5.44
CA GLN A 136 1.17 18.91 -5.54
C GLN A 136 0.19 19.52 -4.53
N ARG A 137 0.64 19.80 -3.31
CA ARG A 137 -0.16 20.50 -2.30
C ARG A 137 -0.40 21.98 -2.66
N GLU A 138 0.55 22.64 -3.32
CA GLU A 138 0.44 24.03 -3.77
C GLU A 138 -0.49 24.15 -4.98
N ILE A 139 -0.39 23.27 -5.95
CA ILE A 139 -1.34 23.17 -7.09
C ILE A 139 -2.76 23.00 -6.57
N ALA A 140 -2.92 22.27 -5.48
CA ALA A 140 -4.20 22.06 -4.84
C ALA A 140 -4.75 23.24 -4.06
N LYS A 141 -3.89 24.16 -3.59
CA LYS A 141 -4.30 25.35 -2.85
C LYS A 141 -4.56 26.55 -3.75
N SER A 142 -3.94 26.60 -4.94
CA SER A 142 -4.03 27.73 -5.84
C SER A 142 -5.29 27.75 -6.71
N GLU A 143 -6.07 26.69 -6.71
CA GLU A 143 -7.37 26.66 -7.39
C GLU A 143 -8.48 27.01 -6.40
N GLU A 144 -8.87 28.30 -6.34
CA GLU A 144 -10.14 28.74 -5.76
C GLU A 144 -11.28 28.13 -6.55
N ILE A 145 -12.17 27.51 -5.84
CA ILE A 145 -13.24 26.63 -6.27
C ILE A 145 -14.28 27.34 -7.15
N PRO A 146 -14.61 26.78 -8.31
CA PRO A 146 -16.01 26.61 -8.62
C PRO A 146 -16.33 25.19 -9.10
N SER A 147 -17.19 24.55 -8.37
CA SER A 147 -17.85 23.26 -8.58
C SER A 147 -17.09 22.00 -8.12
N ILE A 148 -17.84 21.17 -7.42
CA ILE A 148 -17.50 19.85 -6.89
C ILE A 148 -16.94 18.87 -7.95
N GLU A 149 -17.12 19.15 -9.23
CA GLU A 149 -16.65 18.34 -10.37
C GLU A 149 -15.17 18.48 -10.70
N LYS A 150 -14.43 19.42 -10.10
CA LYS A 150 -13.01 19.70 -10.39
C LYS A 150 -12.03 19.26 -9.30
N TYR A 151 -12.37 18.33 -8.43
CA TYR A 151 -11.42 17.73 -7.52
C TYR A 151 -10.42 16.87 -8.31
N ARG A 152 -9.29 17.43 -8.71
CA ARG A 152 -8.15 16.64 -9.20
C ARG A 152 -7.67 15.75 -8.06
N LEU A 153 -7.78 14.45 -8.26
CA LEU A 153 -7.22 13.45 -7.35
C LEU A 153 -5.72 13.69 -7.18
N LYS A 154 -5.26 13.68 -5.92
CA LYS A 154 -3.85 13.84 -5.57
C LYS A 154 -3.26 12.50 -5.19
N PRO A 155 -2.00 12.23 -5.59
CA PRO A 155 -1.32 11.03 -5.14
C PRO A 155 -1.08 11.08 -3.63
N ASN A 156 -1.25 9.94 -2.97
CA ASN A 156 -0.87 9.73 -1.58
C ASN A 156 0.64 9.50 -1.44
N ALA A 157 1.14 9.35 -0.20
CA ALA A 157 2.57 9.17 0.06
C ALA A 157 3.16 7.95 -0.64
N MET A 158 2.44 6.82 -0.64
CA MET A 158 2.84 5.60 -1.34
C MET A 158 2.99 5.86 -2.85
N GLN A 159 2.01 6.51 -3.45
CA GLN A 159 2.00 6.79 -4.89
C GLN A 159 3.15 7.72 -5.30
N VAL A 160 3.48 8.70 -4.47
CA VAL A 160 4.65 9.57 -4.70
C VAL A 160 5.94 8.79 -4.60
N GLY A 161 6.11 7.97 -3.56
CA GLY A 161 7.28 7.10 -3.40
C GLY A 161 7.47 6.16 -4.58
N PHE A 162 6.39 5.54 -5.01
CA PHE A 162 6.36 4.69 -6.19
C PHE A 162 6.83 5.43 -7.47
N ILE A 163 6.28 6.61 -7.75
CA ILE A 163 6.65 7.40 -8.94
C ILE A 163 8.13 7.78 -8.92
N THR A 164 8.63 8.22 -7.76
CA THR A 164 10.03 8.62 -7.58
C THR A 164 10.99 7.45 -7.87
N ASN A 165 10.69 6.28 -7.29
CA ASN A 165 11.54 5.11 -7.49
C ASN A 165 11.43 4.55 -8.91
N LEU A 166 10.23 4.58 -9.50
CA LEU A 166 10.04 4.17 -10.89
C LEU A 166 10.85 5.03 -11.86
N ARG A 167 10.93 6.35 -11.62
CA ARG A 167 11.79 7.26 -12.39
C ARG A 167 13.26 6.85 -12.30
N LYS A 168 13.76 6.54 -11.10
CA LYS A 168 15.14 6.09 -10.90
C LYS A 168 15.46 4.77 -11.61
N ILE A 169 14.51 3.84 -11.62
CA ILE A 169 14.64 2.58 -12.34
C ILE A 169 14.81 2.85 -13.84
N LEU A 170 13.97 3.72 -14.41
CA LEU A 170 14.07 4.11 -15.82
C LEU A 170 15.37 4.86 -16.15
N GLU A 171 15.83 5.76 -15.27
CA GLU A 171 17.09 6.50 -15.42
C GLU A 171 18.32 5.58 -15.42
N LYS A 172 18.23 4.42 -14.76
CA LYS A 172 19.26 3.36 -14.80
C LYS A 172 19.22 2.52 -16.08
N GLY A 173 18.25 2.77 -16.96
CA GLY A 173 18.08 2.03 -18.21
C GLY A 173 17.36 0.69 -18.04
N GLU A 174 16.73 0.45 -16.89
CA GLU A 174 15.93 -0.75 -16.66
C GLU A 174 14.56 -0.63 -17.34
N ASP A 175 14.12 -1.71 -17.96
CA ASP A 175 12.87 -1.79 -18.73
C ASP A 175 11.72 -2.50 -17.97
N ARG A 176 11.95 -2.90 -16.73
CA ARG A 176 10.99 -3.64 -15.91
C ARG A 176 10.90 -3.09 -14.51
N ALA A 177 9.69 -3.04 -13.94
CA ALA A 177 9.48 -2.63 -12.56
C ALA A 177 8.26 -3.32 -11.95
N LEU A 178 8.27 -3.51 -10.63
CA LEU A 178 7.20 -4.15 -9.87
C LEU A 178 6.68 -3.20 -8.80
N LEU A 179 5.35 -3.05 -8.74
CA LEU A 179 4.63 -2.42 -7.64
C LEU A 179 3.95 -3.51 -6.82
N ILE A 180 4.44 -3.75 -5.62
CA ILE A 180 3.82 -4.64 -4.65
C ILE A 180 3.02 -3.78 -3.67
N SER A 181 1.69 -3.92 -3.68
CA SER A 181 0.86 -3.07 -2.85
C SER A 181 -0.43 -3.77 -2.45
N ALA A 182 -0.78 -3.74 -1.18
CA ALA A 182 -1.98 -4.37 -0.64
C ALA A 182 -3.25 -3.92 -1.39
N THR A 183 -4.27 -4.76 -1.39
CA THR A 183 -5.56 -4.41 -1.99
C THR A 183 -6.18 -3.23 -1.24
N GLY A 184 -6.71 -2.26 -1.98
CA GLY A 184 -7.33 -1.05 -1.39
C GLY A 184 -6.39 0.15 -1.22
N THR A 185 -5.08 0.00 -1.36
CA THR A 185 -4.10 1.09 -1.25
C THR A 185 -4.06 2.05 -2.45
N GLY A 186 -4.77 1.70 -3.54
CA GLY A 186 -4.88 2.55 -4.72
C GLY A 186 -3.86 2.28 -5.83
N LYS A 187 -3.46 1.01 -6.05
CA LYS A 187 -2.56 0.60 -7.14
C LYS A 187 -2.90 1.18 -8.51
N THR A 188 -4.18 1.10 -8.88
CA THR A 188 -4.67 1.62 -10.18
C THR A 188 -4.44 3.12 -10.32
N TYR A 189 -4.66 3.88 -9.25
CA TYR A 189 -4.39 5.31 -9.23
C TYR A 189 -2.88 5.58 -9.24
N ALA A 190 -2.09 4.76 -8.54
CA ALA A 190 -0.63 4.86 -8.53
C ALA A 190 -0.07 4.74 -9.95
N SER A 191 -0.51 3.75 -10.70
CA SER A 191 -0.08 3.57 -12.09
C SER A 191 -0.53 4.73 -12.98
N ALA A 192 -1.76 5.22 -12.84
CA ALA A 192 -2.25 6.35 -13.63
C ALA A 192 -1.45 7.64 -13.34
N PHE A 193 -1.17 7.94 -12.08
CA PHE A 193 -0.30 9.07 -11.73
C PHE A 193 1.13 8.90 -12.27
N ALA A 194 1.69 7.68 -12.20
CA ALA A 194 3.01 7.41 -12.75
C ALA A 194 3.04 7.64 -14.27
N MET A 195 2.05 7.16 -15.01
CA MET A 195 1.99 7.39 -16.46
C MET A 195 1.94 8.88 -16.80
N ARG A 196 1.17 9.65 -16.04
CA ARG A 196 1.08 11.10 -16.22
C ARG A 196 2.38 11.84 -15.90
N GLU A 197 2.97 11.56 -14.74
CA GLU A 197 4.17 12.26 -14.25
C GLU A 197 5.44 11.89 -15.02
N LEU A 198 5.51 10.67 -15.58
CA LEU A 198 6.62 10.21 -16.40
C LEU A 198 6.43 10.49 -17.91
N GLY A 199 5.24 10.99 -18.30
CA GLY A 199 4.98 11.45 -19.65
C GLY A 199 4.84 10.34 -20.69
N PHE A 200 4.44 9.13 -20.31
CA PHE A 200 4.16 8.05 -21.24
C PHE A 200 2.96 8.40 -22.15
N LYS A 201 3.13 8.28 -23.45
CA LYS A 201 2.14 8.68 -24.45
C LYS A 201 1.25 7.52 -24.87
N ARG A 202 1.81 6.33 -25.06
CA ARG A 202 1.09 5.13 -25.47
C ARG A 202 1.21 4.06 -24.39
N VAL A 203 0.07 3.69 -23.79
CA VAL A 203 0.03 2.75 -22.66
C VAL A 203 -0.97 1.62 -22.92
N LEU A 204 -0.54 0.39 -22.70
CA LEU A 204 -1.41 -0.78 -22.70
C LEU A 204 -1.58 -1.27 -21.26
N PHE A 205 -2.82 -1.32 -20.78
CA PHE A 205 -3.16 -1.82 -19.46
C PHE A 205 -3.86 -3.17 -19.57
N LEU A 206 -3.24 -4.21 -19.04
CA LEU A 206 -3.70 -5.59 -19.12
C LEU A 206 -4.24 -6.08 -17.78
N VAL A 207 -5.46 -6.58 -17.80
CA VAL A 207 -6.16 -7.19 -16.66
C VAL A 207 -6.61 -8.61 -17.00
N HIS A 208 -7.03 -9.38 -16.00
CA HIS A 208 -7.54 -10.74 -16.23
C HIS A 208 -9.06 -10.81 -16.52
N ARG A 209 -9.84 -9.75 -16.25
CA ARG A 209 -11.30 -9.71 -16.47
C ARG A 209 -11.74 -8.41 -17.15
N GLY A 210 -12.64 -8.51 -18.15
CA GLY A 210 -13.12 -7.36 -18.90
C GLY A 210 -13.85 -6.30 -18.05
N GLN A 211 -14.50 -6.69 -16.95
CA GLN A 211 -15.10 -5.74 -16.02
C GLN A 211 -14.05 -4.84 -15.36
N LEU A 212 -12.89 -5.42 -15.00
CA LEU A 212 -11.77 -4.66 -14.42
C LEU A 212 -11.19 -3.68 -15.44
N ALA A 213 -11.08 -4.06 -16.73
CA ALA A 213 -10.63 -3.14 -17.78
C ALA A 213 -11.49 -1.88 -17.84
N ARG A 214 -12.83 -2.03 -17.79
CA ARG A 214 -13.77 -0.88 -17.76
C ARG A 214 -13.62 -0.03 -16.49
N GLN A 215 -13.45 -0.65 -15.33
CA GLN A 215 -13.26 0.07 -14.07
C GLN A 215 -11.93 0.82 -14.04
N THR A 216 -10.87 0.20 -14.51
CA THR A 216 -9.54 0.81 -14.61
C THR A 216 -9.55 2.01 -15.54
N LYS A 217 -10.14 1.87 -16.74
CA LYS A 217 -10.34 2.99 -17.68
C LYS A 217 -11.02 4.18 -17.00
N LYS A 218 -12.15 3.95 -16.29
CA LYS A 218 -12.86 5.01 -15.55
C LYS A 218 -11.99 5.67 -14.47
N SER A 219 -11.11 4.91 -13.82
CA SER A 219 -10.19 5.45 -12.81
C SER A 219 -9.13 6.35 -13.47
N TYR A 220 -8.60 5.95 -14.61
CA TYR A 220 -7.66 6.75 -15.39
C TYR A 220 -8.29 8.04 -15.93
N GLU A 221 -9.52 7.98 -16.44
CA GLU A 221 -10.27 9.15 -16.92
C GLU A 221 -10.42 10.24 -15.85
N LYS A 222 -10.49 9.87 -14.56
CA LYS A 222 -10.53 10.84 -13.45
C LYS A 222 -9.21 11.59 -13.23
N ILE A 223 -8.07 11.03 -13.68
CA ILE A 223 -6.73 11.61 -13.48
C ILE A 223 -6.26 12.41 -14.69
N PHE A 224 -6.64 11.98 -15.90
CA PHE A 224 -6.10 12.54 -17.13
C PHE A 224 -6.99 13.61 -17.77
N ASP A 225 -8.14 13.89 -17.21
CA ASP A 225 -9.14 14.73 -17.87
C ASP A 225 -9.45 14.20 -19.30
N LYS A 226 -9.63 15.08 -20.27
CA LYS A 226 -9.86 14.72 -21.69
C LYS A 226 -8.59 14.84 -22.55
N SER A 227 -7.43 15.01 -21.92
CA SER A 227 -6.15 15.24 -22.63
C SER A 227 -5.57 13.98 -23.29
N VAL A 228 -6.02 12.79 -22.87
CA VAL A 228 -5.55 11.49 -23.36
C VAL A 228 -6.75 10.69 -23.86
N SER A 229 -6.63 10.14 -25.06
CA SER A 229 -7.68 9.27 -25.62
C SER A 229 -7.58 7.88 -25.02
N MET A 230 -8.70 7.33 -24.50
CA MET A 230 -8.74 6.05 -23.81
C MET A 230 -9.76 5.11 -24.44
N GLY A 231 -9.37 3.86 -24.69
CA GLY A 231 -10.20 2.86 -25.34
C GLY A 231 -10.15 1.48 -24.69
N LEU A 232 -11.10 0.64 -25.10
CA LEU A 232 -11.20 -0.77 -24.68
C LEU A 232 -10.99 -1.66 -25.91
N VAL A 233 -10.31 -2.80 -25.69
CA VAL A 233 -10.15 -3.85 -26.70
C VAL A 233 -10.63 -5.18 -26.15
N GLY A 234 -11.48 -5.86 -26.92
CA GLY A 234 -12.13 -7.11 -26.53
C GLY A 234 -13.54 -6.94 -25.94
N ALA A 235 -14.27 -8.04 -25.79
CA ALA A 235 -15.65 -8.03 -25.30
C ALA A 235 -16.61 -7.10 -26.09
N GLY A 236 -16.43 -7.02 -27.42
CA GLY A 236 -17.22 -6.17 -28.31
C GLY A 236 -16.68 -4.78 -28.55
N TYR A 237 -15.55 -4.43 -27.95
CA TYR A 237 -14.86 -3.15 -28.16
C TYR A 237 -13.64 -3.33 -29.08
N SER A 238 -13.36 -2.34 -29.94
CA SER A 238 -12.28 -2.36 -30.94
C SER A 238 -11.53 -1.02 -31.03
N ASP A 239 -11.27 -0.40 -29.88
CA ASP A 239 -10.62 0.93 -29.80
C ASP A 239 -9.08 0.80 -29.87
N TYR A 240 -8.55 0.30 -30.99
CA TYR A 240 -7.11 0.03 -31.14
C TYR A 240 -6.21 1.27 -31.22
N ASP A 241 -6.76 2.38 -31.77
CA ASP A 241 -5.99 3.61 -32.10
C ASP A 241 -6.03 4.65 -30.96
N ARG A 242 -6.19 4.21 -29.73
CA ARG A 242 -6.20 5.10 -28.57
C ARG A 242 -4.83 5.22 -27.94
N ASP A 243 -4.56 6.35 -27.30
CA ASP A 243 -3.30 6.56 -26.57
C ASP A 243 -3.17 5.55 -25.42
N TYR A 244 -4.25 5.36 -24.66
CA TYR A 244 -4.31 4.38 -23.58
C TYR A 244 -5.35 3.31 -23.87
N VAL A 245 -4.88 2.08 -23.97
CA VAL A 245 -5.72 0.92 -24.29
C VAL A 245 -5.83 0.01 -23.07
N PHE A 246 -7.07 -0.37 -22.74
CA PHE A 246 -7.37 -1.30 -21.66
C PHE A 246 -7.95 -2.59 -22.24
N ALA A 247 -7.31 -3.71 -21.93
CA ALA A 247 -7.68 -5.00 -22.47
C ALA A 247 -7.52 -6.11 -21.46
N THR A 248 -8.04 -7.30 -21.77
CA THR A 248 -7.70 -8.51 -21.02
C THR A 248 -6.51 -9.21 -21.68
N VAL A 249 -5.68 -9.88 -20.84
CA VAL A 249 -4.58 -10.69 -21.35
C VAL A 249 -5.08 -11.76 -22.31
N GLN A 250 -6.26 -12.37 -22.04
CA GLN A 250 -6.88 -13.37 -22.89
C GLN A 250 -7.25 -12.82 -24.27
N THR A 251 -7.67 -11.55 -24.33
CA THR A 251 -7.94 -10.88 -25.61
C THR A 251 -6.65 -10.71 -26.41
N LEU A 252 -5.62 -10.14 -25.79
CA LEU A 252 -4.32 -9.88 -26.46
C LEU A 252 -3.54 -11.17 -26.75
N ASN A 253 -3.84 -12.29 -26.08
CA ASN A 253 -3.24 -13.59 -26.38
C ASN A 253 -3.70 -14.17 -27.74
N ARG A 254 -4.78 -13.63 -28.33
CA ARG A 254 -5.26 -14.01 -29.68
C ARG A 254 -4.53 -13.22 -30.74
N ASP A 255 -4.00 -13.90 -31.75
CA ASP A 255 -3.21 -13.26 -32.82
C ASP A 255 -3.98 -12.18 -33.58
N GLU A 256 -5.28 -12.33 -33.72
CA GLU A 256 -6.17 -11.35 -34.38
C GLU A 256 -6.18 -9.97 -33.69
N HIS A 257 -5.96 -9.92 -32.38
CA HIS A 257 -5.86 -8.69 -31.60
C HIS A 257 -4.41 -8.28 -31.41
N LEU A 258 -3.51 -9.24 -31.11
CA LEU A 258 -2.10 -9.01 -30.83
C LEU A 258 -1.41 -8.32 -32.03
N ARG A 259 -1.62 -8.86 -33.24
CA ARG A 259 -1.00 -8.36 -34.48
C ARG A 259 -1.61 -7.06 -35.01
N LYS A 260 -2.59 -6.47 -34.33
CA LYS A 260 -3.06 -5.11 -34.65
C LYS A 260 -2.08 -4.05 -34.18
N TYR A 261 -1.12 -4.42 -33.33
CA TYR A 261 -0.08 -3.55 -32.82
C TYR A 261 1.29 -4.00 -33.29
N ALA A 262 2.16 -3.05 -33.52
CA ALA A 262 3.58 -3.34 -33.69
C ALA A 262 4.21 -3.68 -32.32
N PRO A 263 5.31 -4.43 -32.29
CA PRO A 263 5.98 -4.79 -31.03
C PRO A 263 6.37 -3.60 -30.15
N ASP A 264 6.66 -2.46 -30.72
CA ASP A 264 7.12 -1.21 -30.10
C ASP A 264 6.04 -0.12 -30.02
N ASP A 265 4.78 -0.45 -30.30
CA ASP A 265 3.67 0.51 -30.30
C ASP A 265 3.41 1.18 -28.94
N PHE A 266 3.77 0.54 -27.83
CA PHE A 266 3.52 1.04 -26.49
C PHE A 266 4.79 1.47 -25.78
N ASP A 267 4.75 2.66 -25.16
CA ASP A 267 5.83 3.13 -24.29
C ASP A 267 5.86 2.33 -22.98
N CYS A 268 4.68 2.03 -22.44
CA CYS A 268 4.54 1.25 -21.19
C CYS A 268 3.43 0.21 -21.31
N ILE A 269 3.69 -0.99 -20.83
CA ILE A 269 2.69 -2.03 -20.68
C ILE A 269 2.57 -2.38 -19.19
N ILE A 270 1.33 -2.29 -18.69
CA ILE A 270 1.01 -2.53 -17.28
C ILE A 270 0.29 -3.86 -17.15
N LEU A 271 0.80 -4.72 -16.29
CA LEU A 271 0.17 -6.00 -15.93
C LEU A 271 -0.45 -5.89 -14.54
N ASP A 272 -1.76 -5.87 -14.45
CA ASP A 272 -2.46 -6.01 -13.18
C ASP A 272 -2.53 -7.49 -12.78
N GLU A 273 -2.47 -7.76 -11.48
CA GLU A 273 -2.31 -9.10 -10.91
C GLU A 273 -1.09 -9.85 -11.52
N ALA A 274 0.04 -9.15 -11.56
CA ALA A 274 1.27 -9.60 -12.21
C ALA A 274 1.82 -10.92 -11.67
N HIS A 275 1.33 -11.41 -10.52
CA HIS A 275 1.65 -12.75 -10.03
C HIS A 275 1.16 -13.88 -10.96
N HIS A 276 0.36 -13.55 -11.99
CA HIS A 276 0.01 -14.47 -13.07
C HIS A 276 0.95 -14.39 -14.27
N SER A 277 1.97 -13.52 -14.25
CA SER A 277 2.85 -13.27 -15.41
C SER A 277 3.64 -14.50 -15.87
N SER A 278 3.86 -15.48 -15.00
CA SER A 278 4.48 -16.77 -15.35
C SER A 278 3.61 -17.68 -16.24
N ALA A 279 2.32 -17.41 -16.37
CA ALA A 279 1.43 -18.23 -17.20
C ALA A 279 1.72 -18.01 -18.71
N ASN A 280 1.58 -19.07 -19.51
CA ASN A 280 1.86 -19.05 -20.95
C ASN A 280 1.14 -17.93 -21.72
N THR A 281 -0.07 -17.57 -21.31
CA THR A 281 -0.85 -16.49 -21.91
C THR A 281 -0.20 -15.12 -21.72
N TYR A 282 0.38 -14.87 -20.54
CA TYR A 282 1.12 -13.63 -20.25
C TYR A 282 2.47 -13.65 -20.98
N GLN A 283 3.18 -14.77 -20.93
CA GLN A 283 4.49 -14.90 -21.57
C GLN A 283 4.40 -14.69 -23.09
N LYS A 284 3.35 -15.18 -23.76
CA LYS A 284 3.15 -14.91 -25.20
C LYS A 284 3.06 -13.40 -25.49
N VAL A 285 2.29 -12.66 -24.68
CA VAL A 285 2.14 -11.20 -24.84
C VAL A 285 3.44 -10.49 -24.50
N MET A 286 4.12 -10.89 -23.42
CA MET A 286 5.39 -10.30 -23.00
C MET A 286 6.51 -10.53 -24.00
N ASN A 287 6.54 -11.67 -24.67
CA ASN A 287 7.54 -11.98 -25.70
C ASN A 287 7.26 -11.28 -27.05
N TYR A 288 6.06 -10.79 -27.26
CA TYR A 288 5.69 -10.10 -28.49
C TYR A 288 6.05 -8.60 -28.43
N PHE A 289 5.75 -7.93 -27.33
CA PHE A 289 5.97 -6.49 -27.18
C PHE A 289 7.33 -6.14 -26.61
N THR A 290 7.85 -4.99 -27.04
CA THR A 290 9.13 -4.41 -26.58
C THR A 290 8.92 -2.97 -26.10
N PRO A 291 8.14 -2.74 -25.03
CA PRO A 291 7.91 -1.41 -24.51
C PRO A 291 9.16 -0.85 -23.82
N LYS A 292 9.20 0.46 -23.58
CA LYS A 292 10.24 1.09 -22.75
C LYS A 292 10.12 0.66 -21.28
N LEU A 293 8.90 0.27 -20.83
CA LEU A 293 8.66 -0.19 -19.47
C LEU A 293 7.59 -1.28 -19.43
N TRP A 294 7.92 -2.40 -18.80
CA TRP A 294 6.98 -3.36 -18.27
C TRP A 294 6.72 -3.05 -16.79
N LEU A 295 5.51 -2.68 -16.42
CA LEU A 295 5.12 -2.43 -15.05
C LEU A 295 4.20 -3.54 -14.54
N GLY A 296 4.69 -4.36 -13.61
CA GLY A 296 3.89 -5.34 -12.90
C GLY A 296 3.26 -4.74 -11.64
N MET A 297 1.99 -5.05 -11.37
CA MET A 297 1.32 -4.67 -10.13
C MET A 297 0.69 -5.89 -9.49
N THR A 298 0.91 -6.08 -8.18
CA THR A 298 0.31 -7.19 -7.44
C THR A 298 0.16 -6.85 -5.95
N ALA A 299 -0.81 -7.50 -5.29
CA ALA A 299 -0.89 -7.48 -3.83
C ALA A 299 -0.21 -8.71 -3.20
N THR A 300 -0.05 -9.78 -3.96
CA THR A 300 0.41 -11.10 -3.50
C THR A 300 1.50 -11.63 -4.43
N PRO A 301 2.75 -11.13 -4.32
CA PRO A 301 3.84 -11.58 -5.17
C PRO A 301 4.26 -13.02 -4.86
N ASP A 302 4.10 -13.45 -3.60
CA ASP A 302 4.58 -14.73 -3.11
C ASP A 302 3.57 -15.83 -3.47
N LYS A 303 3.89 -16.62 -4.46
CA LYS A 303 3.10 -17.79 -4.84
C LYS A 303 3.94 -19.07 -4.79
N ARG A 304 3.26 -20.23 -4.73
CA ARG A 304 3.83 -21.56 -4.58
C ARG A 304 4.83 -21.99 -5.66
N ASP A 305 4.96 -21.23 -6.75
CA ASP A 305 5.85 -21.53 -7.88
C ASP A 305 7.15 -20.71 -7.85
N ASP A 306 7.43 -19.98 -6.76
CA ASP A 306 8.60 -19.10 -6.66
C ASP A 306 9.94 -19.85 -6.71
N ASP A 307 9.94 -21.15 -6.37
CA ASP A 307 11.12 -22.03 -6.46
C ASP A 307 11.38 -22.58 -7.87
N ILE A 308 10.48 -22.32 -8.84
CA ILE A 308 10.65 -22.76 -10.22
C ILE A 308 11.30 -21.65 -11.03
N ASP A 309 12.46 -21.96 -11.63
CA ASP A 309 13.20 -21.02 -12.46
C ASP A 309 12.35 -20.50 -13.63
N GLY A 310 12.35 -19.17 -13.82
CA GLY A 310 11.52 -18.48 -14.81
C GLY A 310 10.03 -18.30 -14.46
N LYS A 311 9.58 -18.79 -13.29
CA LYS A 311 8.20 -18.58 -12.81
C LYS A 311 8.10 -17.60 -11.63
N ASN A 312 9.22 -17.23 -11.07
CA ASN A 312 9.29 -16.25 -10.00
C ASN A 312 9.02 -14.85 -10.55
N ILE A 313 8.02 -14.17 -9.99
CA ILE A 313 7.65 -12.82 -10.42
C ILE A 313 8.81 -11.82 -10.27
N TYR A 314 9.62 -11.96 -9.26
CA TYR A 314 10.78 -11.09 -9.04
C TYR A 314 11.81 -11.24 -10.16
N GLN A 315 12.08 -12.46 -10.63
CA GLN A 315 12.94 -12.73 -11.79
C GLN A 315 12.34 -12.11 -13.07
N ILE A 316 11.03 -12.30 -13.30
CA ILE A 316 10.34 -11.78 -14.50
C ILE A 316 10.47 -10.26 -14.58
N PHE A 317 10.52 -9.57 -13.44
CA PHE A 317 10.66 -8.11 -13.36
C PHE A 317 12.09 -7.66 -12.95
N ASN A 318 13.12 -8.47 -13.24
CA ASN A 318 14.55 -8.18 -13.01
C ASN A 318 14.86 -7.75 -11.56
N TYR A 319 14.07 -8.20 -10.58
CA TYR A 319 14.16 -7.79 -9.18
C TYR A 319 14.03 -6.26 -8.96
N GLN A 320 13.47 -5.52 -9.93
CA GLN A 320 13.28 -4.08 -9.82
C GLN A 320 11.96 -3.77 -9.11
N ILE A 321 12.02 -3.58 -7.81
CA ILE A 321 10.85 -3.22 -6.99
C ILE A 321 10.80 -1.70 -6.89
N ALA A 322 9.83 -1.08 -7.59
CA ALA A 322 9.61 0.36 -7.51
C ALA A 322 8.99 0.78 -6.18
N TYR A 323 8.10 -0.04 -5.63
CA TYR A 323 7.56 0.17 -4.29
C TYR A 323 6.94 -1.11 -3.73
N GLU A 324 7.05 -1.29 -2.42
CA GLU A 324 6.39 -2.38 -1.72
C GLU A 324 5.69 -1.86 -0.47
N ILE A 325 4.41 -2.20 -0.32
CA ILE A 325 3.63 -1.97 0.90
C ILE A 325 2.67 -3.14 1.13
N ARG A 326 2.92 -3.90 2.17
CA ARG A 326 2.12 -5.06 2.55
C ARG A 326 0.91 -4.64 3.38
N LEU A 327 -0.03 -5.57 3.58
CA LEU A 327 -1.29 -5.32 4.27
C LEU A 327 -1.09 -4.72 5.68
N GLN A 328 -0.21 -5.30 6.47
CA GLN A 328 0.06 -4.83 7.82
C GLN A 328 0.60 -3.39 7.81
N GLN A 329 1.60 -3.12 7.02
CA GLN A 329 2.19 -1.79 6.86
C GLN A 329 1.15 -0.77 6.36
N ALA A 330 0.30 -1.16 5.39
CA ALA A 330 -0.76 -0.28 4.89
C ALA A 330 -1.81 0.07 5.96
N MET A 331 -2.07 -0.81 6.92
CA MET A 331 -2.92 -0.52 8.08
C MET A 331 -2.20 0.40 9.08
N GLU A 332 -0.94 0.15 9.39
CA GLU A 332 -0.13 0.99 10.28
C GLU A 332 0.00 2.42 9.75
N GLU A 333 0.10 2.57 8.43
CA GLU A 333 0.13 3.86 7.74
C GLU A 333 -1.25 4.50 7.55
N ASN A 334 -2.31 3.95 8.14
CA ASN A 334 -3.71 4.42 8.01
C ASN A 334 -4.20 4.53 6.54
N MET A 335 -3.61 3.78 5.64
CA MET A 335 -4.08 3.68 4.25
C MET A 335 -5.26 2.71 4.12
N LEU A 336 -5.33 1.74 5.04
CA LEU A 336 -6.40 0.76 5.14
C LEU A 336 -7.02 0.82 6.54
N CYS A 337 -8.32 0.53 6.60
CA CYS A 337 -9.02 0.42 7.86
C CYS A 337 -8.51 -0.81 8.63
N PRO A 338 -8.18 -0.68 9.91
CA PRO A 338 -7.86 -1.85 10.73
C PRO A 338 -9.05 -2.79 10.83
N PHE A 339 -8.78 -4.07 10.98
CA PHE A 339 -9.80 -5.10 11.13
C PHE A 339 -9.44 -6.08 12.24
N HIS A 340 -10.46 -6.72 12.81
CA HIS A 340 -10.29 -7.84 13.73
C HIS A 340 -10.54 -9.14 12.97
N TYR A 341 -9.62 -10.08 13.09
CA TYR A 341 -9.74 -11.40 12.49
C TYR A 341 -10.09 -12.44 13.57
N PHE A 342 -11.20 -13.14 13.37
CA PHE A 342 -11.65 -14.21 14.25
C PHE A 342 -11.67 -15.53 13.48
N GLY A 343 -10.82 -16.47 13.88
CA GLY A 343 -10.86 -17.83 13.36
C GLY A 343 -11.94 -18.63 14.04
N ILE A 344 -12.98 -19.02 13.30
CA ILE A 344 -14.09 -19.84 13.80
C ILE A 344 -13.96 -21.21 13.18
N THR A 345 -13.90 -22.25 14.01
CA THR A 345 -13.84 -23.64 13.56
C THR A 345 -15.23 -24.26 13.53
N ASP A 346 -15.60 -24.79 12.38
CA ASP A 346 -16.84 -25.59 12.19
C ASP A 346 -16.67 -27.07 12.57
N VAL A 347 -15.75 -27.39 13.49
CA VAL A 347 -15.30 -28.75 13.80
C VAL A 347 -16.43 -29.70 14.29
N SER A 348 -17.52 -29.14 14.80
CA SER A 348 -18.66 -29.91 15.25
C SER A 348 -19.52 -30.49 14.12
N LEU A 349 -19.35 -30.02 12.89
CA LEU A 349 -20.17 -30.43 11.73
C LEU A 349 -19.46 -31.40 10.80
N LEU A 350 -18.14 -31.49 10.89
CA LEU A 350 -17.33 -32.40 10.05
C LEU A 350 -16.67 -33.46 10.94
N GLY A 351 -16.90 -34.74 10.65
CA GLY A 351 -16.25 -35.85 11.36
C GLY A 351 -14.72 -35.82 11.16
N ASP A 352 -13.95 -36.23 12.17
CA ASP A 352 -12.46 -36.23 12.19
C ASP A 352 -11.79 -36.87 10.97
N LYS A 353 -12.47 -37.80 10.28
CA LYS A 353 -11.95 -38.48 9.06
C LYS A 353 -12.03 -37.60 7.82
N GLU A 354 -13.00 -36.71 7.71
CA GLU A 354 -13.20 -35.86 6.53
C GLU A 354 -12.24 -34.65 6.56
N ILE A 355 -11.90 -34.15 7.74
CA ILE A 355 -10.92 -33.08 7.92
C ILE A 355 -9.53 -33.51 7.45
N LYS A 356 -9.16 -34.78 7.65
CA LYS A 356 -7.86 -35.34 7.26
C LYS A 356 -7.73 -35.61 5.77
N SER A 357 -8.84 -35.82 5.03
CA SER A 357 -8.81 -36.27 3.63
C SER A 357 -8.68 -35.14 2.60
N LYS A 358 -8.80 -33.87 2.96
CA LYS A 358 -8.85 -32.68 2.07
C LYS A 358 -9.85 -32.79 0.89
N LYS A 359 -10.72 -33.80 0.88
CA LYS A 359 -11.78 -33.97 -0.13
C LYS A 359 -13.13 -33.90 0.57
N LEU A 360 -13.86 -32.80 0.33
CA LEU A 360 -15.25 -32.68 0.73
C LEU A 360 -16.11 -33.62 -0.12
N THR A 361 -16.84 -34.51 0.53
CA THR A 361 -17.84 -35.34 -0.13
C THR A 361 -19.12 -34.51 -0.36
N GLU A 362 -20.00 -34.97 -1.26
CA GLU A 362 -21.28 -34.29 -1.52
C GLU A 362 -22.18 -34.24 -0.28
N SER A 363 -22.07 -35.20 0.60
CA SER A 363 -22.76 -35.25 1.90
C SER A 363 -22.22 -34.24 2.88
N SER A 364 -20.92 -34.05 2.99
CA SER A 364 -20.27 -33.02 3.80
C SER A 364 -20.58 -31.61 3.28
N PHE A 365 -20.70 -31.48 1.95
CA PHE A 365 -21.07 -30.22 1.33
C PHE A 365 -22.51 -29.81 1.68
N ASN A 366 -23.45 -30.75 1.67
CA ASN A 366 -24.83 -30.49 2.08
C ASN A 366 -24.97 -30.09 3.57
N GLN A 367 -24.08 -30.58 4.44
CA GLN A 367 -24.01 -30.16 5.83
C GLN A 367 -23.47 -28.71 5.97
N LEU A 368 -22.52 -28.33 5.11
CA LEU A 368 -21.97 -26.98 5.08
C LEU A 368 -23.00 -25.91 4.63
N VAL A 369 -24.05 -26.32 3.94
CA VAL A 369 -25.11 -25.44 3.39
C VAL A 369 -26.35 -25.39 4.32
N GLY A 370 -26.34 -26.15 5.41
CA GLY A 370 -27.50 -26.32 6.30
C GLY A 370 -27.86 -25.06 7.10
N ASP A 371 -29.14 -25.00 7.48
CA ASP A 371 -29.69 -23.89 8.30
C ASP A 371 -28.98 -23.73 9.65
N GLU A 372 -28.40 -24.79 10.20
CA GLU A 372 -27.64 -24.76 11.46
C GLU A 372 -26.33 -23.96 11.31
N ARG A 373 -25.63 -24.10 10.19
CA ARG A 373 -24.42 -23.31 9.94
C ARG A 373 -24.73 -21.82 9.76
N VAL A 374 -25.81 -21.50 9.05
CA VAL A 374 -26.26 -20.10 8.93
C VAL A 374 -26.57 -19.52 10.30
N LYS A 375 -27.22 -20.27 11.16
CA LYS A 375 -27.49 -19.87 12.55
C LYS A 375 -26.19 -19.63 13.32
N HIS A 376 -25.23 -20.56 13.21
CA HIS A 376 -23.93 -20.44 13.87
C HIS A 376 -23.17 -19.19 13.38
N ILE A 377 -23.13 -18.93 12.08
CA ILE A 377 -22.49 -17.72 11.52
C ILE A 377 -23.11 -16.44 12.10
N ILE A 378 -24.44 -16.38 12.18
CA ILE A 378 -25.14 -15.22 12.74
C ILE A 378 -24.83 -15.06 14.24
N GLU A 379 -24.81 -16.15 15.00
CA GLU A 379 -24.49 -16.15 16.41
C GLU A 379 -23.06 -15.69 16.67
N GLN A 380 -22.10 -16.17 15.88
CA GLN A 380 -20.70 -15.76 15.97
C GLN A 380 -20.50 -14.29 15.54
N ALA A 381 -21.16 -13.84 14.48
CA ALA A 381 -21.12 -12.45 14.06
C ALA A 381 -21.67 -11.50 15.13
N ASN A 382 -22.70 -11.90 15.85
CA ASN A 382 -23.24 -11.15 16.96
C ASN A 382 -22.35 -11.20 18.21
N TYR A 383 -21.73 -12.35 18.48
CA TYR A 383 -20.84 -12.55 19.64
C TYR A 383 -19.57 -11.72 19.52
N PHE A 384 -18.90 -11.76 18.38
CA PHE A 384 -17.69 -10.97 18.14
C PHE A 384 -17.97 -9.48 17.89
N GLY A 385 -19.23 -9.14 17.65
CA GLY A 385 -19.68 -7.77 17.47
C GLY A 385 -19.38 -7.18 16.10
N HIS A 386 -19.87 -5.98 15.90
CA HIS A 386 -19.69 -5.18 14.71
C HIS A 386 -19.71 -3.69 15.10
N SER A 387 -19.13 -2.85 14.27
CA SER A 387 -19.19 -1.40 14.47
C SER A 387 -20.49 -0.83 13.90
N GLY A 388 -21.19 0.00 14.71
CA GLY A 388 -22.43 0.70 14.33
C GLY A 388 -23.71 -0.09 14.61
N ASP A 389 -24.84 0.53 14.29
CA ASP A 389 -26.20 0.01 14.61
C ASP A 389 -26.68 -1.09 13.65
N ARG A 390 -25.99 -1.28 12.52
CA ARG A 390 -26.36 -2.24 11.48
C ARG A 390 -25.17 -3.06 11.02
N VAL A 391 -25.33 -4.38 10.97
CA VAL A 391 -24.33 -5.27 10.38
C VAL A 391 -24.34 -5.11 8.86
N LYS A 392 -23.17 -4.75 8.29
CA LYS A 392 -22.93 -4.83 6.85
C LYS A 392 -21.83 -5.86 6.65
N GLY A 393 -22.12 -6.92 5.91
CA GLY A 393 -21.19 -8.03 5.71
C GLY A 393 -21.15 -8.52 4.28
N LEU A 394 -20.03 -9.17 3.92
CA LEU A 394 -19.86 -9.93 2.69
C LEU A 394 -19.59 -11.38 3.08
N ILE A 395 -20.29 -12.31 2.45
CA ILE A 395 -20.06 -13.74 2.62
C ILE A 395 -19.51 -14.28 1.31
N PHE A 396 -18.30 -14.86 1.38
CA PHE A 396 -17.68 -15.53 0.24
C PHE A 396 -17.98 -17.02 0.31
N CYS A 397 -18.59 -17.53 -0.75
CA CYS A 397 -18.97 -18.94 -0.87
C CYS A 397 -18.10 -19.65 -1.91
N SER A 398 -17.88 -20.93 -1.73
CA SER A 398 -17.09 -21.74 -2.68
C SER A 398 -17.86 -22.06 -3.97
N ARG A 399 -19.21 -22.02 -3.91
CA ARG A 399 -20.12 -22.38 -5.03
C ARG A 399 -21.32 -21.44 -5.10
N ILE A 400 -21.91 -21.32 -6.30
CA ILE A 400 -23.08 -20.47 -6.56
C ILE A 400 -24.35 -20.97 -5.83
N ASP A 401 -24.55 -22.28 -5.78
CA ASP A 401 -25.66 -22.92 -5.05
C ASP A 401 -25.55 -22.71 -3.55
N GLU A 402 -24.35 -22.77 -2.98
CA GLU A 402 -24.08 -22.39 -1.59
C GLU A 402 -24.50 -20.95 -1.32
N SER A 403 -24.09 -20.01 -2.17
CA SER A 403 -24.47 -18.60 -2.07
C SER A 403 -26.00 -18.39 -2.10
N ALA A 404 -26.69 -19.10 -3.02
CA ALA A 404 -28.14 -19.01 -3.12
C ALA A 404 -28.86 -19.52 -1.86
N ASN A 405 -28.41 -20.63 -1.28
CA ASN A 405 -28.97 -21.20 -0.06
C ASN A 405 -28.70 -20.30 1.16
N TYR A 406 -27.51 -19.75 1.32
CA TYR A 406 -27.20 -18.76 2.37
C TYR A 406 -28.13 -17.56 2.27
N ARG A 407 -28.35 -17.04 1.07
CA ARG A 407 -29.25 -15.91 0.85
C ARG A 407 -30.67 -16.20 1.33
N ILE A 408 -31.22 -17.36 0.98
CA ILE A 408 -32.57 -17.76 1.34
C ILE A 408 -32.69 -17.93 2.86
N SER A 409 -31.77 -18.63 3.49
CA SER A 409 -31.76 -18.88 4.94
C SER A 409 -31.55 -17.61 5.75
N LEU A 410 -30.65 -16.71 5.32
CA LEU A 410 -30.46 -15.41 5.96
C LEU A 410 -31.71 -14.56 5.86
N ILE A 411 -32.32 -14.42 4.68
CA ILE A 411 -33.55 -13.64 4.49
C ILE A 411 -34.69 -14.20 5.35
N ARG A 412 -34.92 -15.52 5.38
CA ARG A 412 -35.94 -16.13 6.22
C ARG A 412 -35.76 -15.80 7.72
N ARG A 413 -34.53 -15.87 8.22
CA ARG A 413 -34.21 -15.58 9.65
C ARG A 413 -34.29 -14.09 9.97
N LEU A 414 -33.94 -13.21 9.03
CA LEU A 414 -34.04 -11.76 9.20
C LEU A 414 -35.50 -11.28 9.22
N ILE A 415 -36.34 -11.81 8.34
CA ILE A 415 -37.80 -11.51 8.34
C ILE A 415 -38.46 -11.96 9.63
N LEU A 416 -38.04 -13.11 10.21
CA LEU A 416 -38.60 -13.64 11.43
C LEU A 416 -38.18 -12.88 12.73
N ARG A 417 -37.11 -12.08 12.69
CA ARG A 417 -36.54 -11.35 13.85
C ARG A 417 -36.74 -9.85 13.86
N GLN A 418 -37.42 -9.25 12.86
CA GLN A 418 -37.54 -7.78 12.72
C GLN A 418 -36.21 -7.00 12.88
N ALA A 419 -35.09 -7.60 12.53
CA ALA A 419 -33.78 -6.96 12.62
C ALA A 419 -33.38 -6.35 11.29
N ASP A 420 -32.98 -5.09 11.31
CA ASP A 420 -32.50 -4.31 10.15
C ASP A 420 -31.12 -4.81 9.67
N PHE A 421 -31.10 -5.82 8.82
CA PHE A 421 -29.88 -6.28 8.17
C PHE A 421 -29.94 -6.01 6.66
N SER A 422 -28.90 -5.45 6.08
CA SER A 422 -28.68 -5.46 4.64
C SER A 422 -27.52 -6.38 4.30
N VAL A 423 -27.78 -7.48 3.58
CA VAL A 423 -26.75 -8.43 3.13
C VAL A 423 -26.62 -8.33 1.63
N GLN A 424 -25.43 -8.02 1.16
CA GLN A 424 -25.08 -8.04 -0.26
C GLN A 424 -24.19 -9.28 -0.51
N LEU A 425 -24.70 -10.20 -1.34
CA LEU A 425 -23.99 -11.45 -1.71
C LEU A 425 -23.37 -11.26 -3.09
N HIS A 426 -22.09 -11.53 -3.20
CA HIS A 426 -21.32 -11.55 -4.44
C HIS A 426 -20.78 -12.94 -4.74
#